data_70ca5b8d2cca75e8c47f8b3a7a9e5b99
#
_entry.id   70ca5b8d2cca75e8c47f8b3a7a9e5b99
#
_cell.length_a   1.000
_cell.length_b   1.000
_cell.length_c   1.000
_cell.angle_alpha   90.00
_cell.angle_beta   90.00
_cell.angle_gamma   90.00
#
_symmetry.space_group_name_H-M   'P 1'
#
loop_
_entity.id
_entity.type
_entity.pdbx_description
1 polymer ?
#
loop_
_entity_poly.entity_id
_entity_poly.type
_entity_poly.pdbx_seq_one_letter_code
_entity_poly.pdbx_strand_id
1 'polypeptide(L)'
;MKKLIKKFKKLFLIVLCVLVALCIFQWYEQSQNRCSITKTTFTENSLPKQFNGFTIGYLSDLNLSEKNDLTRLNSIIQDLNAKNLDMILFGGDIFNESSFENNQVSKVLKKLQSHYGKFAVLGDKDQNDSSTCSNILTEAGFEVLHNEVRNIYYKEDIIQLIGLENTGDCSGLISETNEKSYKIALIHQPDYFKEISQYSIQLQLSGHTLGGYYQIPFIGGIETKDKGKNYVNGKHTKNKTTLLISNGFNKESSENHRFLTRDEVNIITLKR
;
A
#
# COMPACT_ATOMS: atom_id res chain seq x y z
N MET A 1 -34.80 -2.20 41.44
CA MET A 1 -35.00 -2.25 39.99
C MET A 1 -34.92 -0.88 39.31
N LYS A 2 -35.74 0.12 39.64
CA LYS A 2 -35.73 1.46 39.01
C LYS A 2 -34.39 2.22 39.09
N LYS A 3 -33.64 2.14 40.21
CA LYS A 3 -32.31 2.76 40.36
C LYS A 3 -31.26 2.12 39.46
N LEU A 4 -31.32 0.81 39.24
CA LEU A 4 -30.39 0.06 38.34
C LEU A 4 -30.64 0.45 36.88
N ILE A 5 -31.87 0.52 36.46
CA ILE A 5 -32.28 0.95 35.11
C ILE A 5 -31.82 2.39 34.82
N LYS A 6 -31.95 3.31 35.82
CA LYS A 6 -31.44 4.69 35.69
C LYS A 6 -29.93 4.73 35.53
N LYS A 7 -29.16 3.92 36.26
CA LYS A 7 -27.69 3.82 36.11
C LYS A 7 -27.32 3.28 34.74
N PHE A 8 -28.03 2.25 34.27
CA PHE A 8 -27.78 1.65 32.95
C PHE A 8 -28.08 2.65 31.81
N LYS A 9 -29.20 3.38 31.89
CA LYS A 9 -29.50 4.43 30.91
C LYS A 9 -28.46 5.56 30.91
N LYS A 10 -27.96 5.94 32.10
CA LYS A 10 -26.92 6.99 32.19
C LYS A 10 -25.58 6.49 31.60
N LEU A 11 -25.22 5.25 31.88
CA LEU A 11 -24.02 4.66 31.30
C LEU A 11 -24.15 4.53 29.78
N PHE A 12 -25.27 4.05 29.28
CA PHE A 12 -25.56 3.97 27.85
C PHE A 12 -25.45 5.34 27.16
N LEU A 13 -26.03 6.40 27.77
CA LEU A 13 -25.94 7.74 27.22
C LEU A 13 -24.49 8.26 27.19
N ILE A 14 -23.70 7.99 28.23
CA ILE A 14 -22.28 8.36 28.26
C ILE A 14 -21.51 7.65 27.13
N VAL A 15 -21.72 6.34 26.98
CA VAL A 15 -21.08 5.57 25.90
C VAL A 15 -21.49 6.10 24.53
N LEU A 16 -22.77 6.41 24.33
CA LEU A 16 -23.26 7.00 23.08
C LEU A 16 -22.61 8.36 22.80
N CYS A 17 -22.52 9.23 23.80
CA CYS A 17 -21.85 10.54 23.64
C CYS A 17 -20.37 10.39 23.30
N VAL A 18 -19.67 9.43 23.91
CA VAL A 18 -18.27 9.15 23.60
C VAL A 18 -18.13 8.64 22.15
N LEU A 19 -19.01 7.75 21.72
CA LEU A 19 -19.00 7.25 20.31
C LEU A 19 -19.25 8.38 19.32
N VAL A 20 -20.22 9.25 19.58
CA VAL A 20 -20.52 10.42 18.74
C VAL A 20 -19.31 11.37 18.69
N ALA A 21 -18.69 11.64 19.84
CA ALA A 21 -17.49 12.49 19.89
C ALA A 21 -16.31 11.88 19.11
N LEU A 22 -16.11 10.56 19.20
CA LEU A 22 -15.11 9.85 18.41
C LEU A 22 -15.41 9.92 16.91
N CYS A 23 -16.68 9.78 16.51
CA CYS A 23 -17.08 9.91 15.10
C CYS A 23 -16.82 11.34 14.57
N ILE A 24 -17.16 12.37 15.35
CA ILE A 24 -16.91 13.78 14.98
C ILE A 24 -15.40 14.04 14.89
N PHE A 25 -14.61 13.53 15.84
CA PHE A 25 -13.16 13.66 15.82
C PHE A 25 -12.55 12.99 14.59
N GLN A 26 -12.99 11.78 14.26
CA GLN A 26 -12.54 11.06 13.07
C GLN A 26 -12.93 11.79 11.77
N TRP A 27 -14.17 12.30 11.71
CA TRP A 27 -14.61 13.09 10.56
C TRP A 27 -13.77 14.36 10.39
N TYR A 28 -13.46 15.05 11.49
CA TYR A 28 -12.60 16.23 11.48
C TYR A 28 -11.18 15.89 11.01
N GLU A 29 -10.56 14.85 11.54
CA GLU A 29 -9.24 14.38 11.13
C GLU A 29 -9.19 14.01 9.64
N GLN A 30 -10.24 13.37 9.14
CA GLN A 30 -10.35 12.97 7.75
C GLN A 30 -10.60 14.16 6.81
N SER A 31 -11.33 15.17 7.28
CA SER A 31 -11.61 16.40 6.51
C SER A 31 -10.35 17.22 6.22
N GLN A 32 -9.27 16.99 6.97
CA GLN A 32 -7.98 17.69 6.76
C GLN A 32 -7.22 17.22 5.51
N ASN A 33 -7.73 16.27 4.75
CA ASN A 33 -7.17 15.77 3.49
C ASN A 33 -5.66 15.43 3.55
N ARG A 34 -5.18 14.97 4.72
CA ARG A 34 -3.78 14.63 4.93
C ARG A 34 -3.55 13.15 4.74
N CYS A 35 -2.66 12.81 3.80
CA CYS A 35 -2.12 11.47 3.70
C CYS A 35 -1.16 11.22 4.88
N SER A 36 -1.30 10.08 5.54
CA SER A 36 -0.45 9.69 6.67
C SER A 36 0.74 8.86 6.21
N ILE A 37 1.90 9.04 6.87
CA ILE A 37 3.04 8.16 6.69
C ILE A 37 3.01 7.10 7.78
N THR A 38 2.66 5.88 7.40
CA THR A 38 2.64 4.73 8.30
C THR A 38 3.99 4.02 8.29
N LYS A 39 4.55 3.76 9.47
CA LYS A 39 5.83 3.06 9.61
C LYS A 39 5.61 1.64 10.08
N THR A 40 6.17 0.68 9.34
CA THR A 40 6.07 -0.74 9.65
C THR A 40 7.44 -1.39 9.63
N THR A 41 7.72 -2.24 10.63
CA THR A 41 8.95 -3.03 10.68
C THR A 41 8.63 -4.48 10.41
N PHE A 42 9.40 -5.11 9.52
CA PHE A 42 9.38 -6.54 9.26
C PHE A 42 10.67 -7.15 9.78
N THR A 43 10.55 -8.04 10.76
CA THR A 43 11.68 -8.76 11.34
C THR A 43 11.66 -10.19 10.85
N GLU A 44 12.75 -10.61 10.18
CA GLU A 44 12.85 -11.96 9.60
C GLU A 44 14.30 -12.45 9.62
N ASN A 45 14.54 -13.60 10.22
CA ASN A 45 15.89 -14.16 10.37
C ASN A 45 16.56 -14.53 9.04
N SER A 46 15.78 -14.79 8.01
CA SER A 46 16.27 -15.09 6.65
C SER A 46 16.77 -13.86 5.90
N LEU A 47 16.52 -12.64 6.41
CA LEU A 47 17.01 -11.41 5.80
C LEU A 47 18.54 -11.39 5.78
N PRO A 48 19.19 -11.10 4.63
CA PRO A 48 20.63 -10.94 4.56
C PRO A 48 21.12 -9.83 5.51
N LYS A 49 22.30 -10.03 6.11
CA LYS A 49 22.79 -9.15 7.20
C LYS A 49 22.89 -7.69 6.79
N GLN A 50 23.35 -7.42 5.58
CA GLN A 50 23.52 -6.06 5.10
C GLN A 50 22.21 -5.30 4.97
N PHE A 51 21.11 -6.00 4.65
CA PHE A 51 19.77 -5.40 4.56
C PHE A 51 19.12 -5.08 5.92
N ASN A 52 19.78 -5.36 7.03
CA ASN A 52 19.26 -4.98 8.35
C ASN A 52 19.22 -3.44 8.48
N GLY A 53 18.01 -2.88 8.58
CA GLY A 53 17.75 -1.46 8.58
C GLY A 53 17.40 -0.85 7.22
N PHE A 54 17.39 -1.64 6.14
CA PHE A 54 17.02 -1.19 4.80
C PHE A 54 15.58 -0.66 4.78
N THR A 55 15.38 0.50 4.18
CA THR A 55 14.12 1.23 4.19
C THR A 55 13.47 1.30 2.82
N ILE A 56 12.18 0.99 2.78
CA ILE A 56 11.38 0.99 1.56
C ILE A 56 10.22 1.96 1.72
N GLY A 57 10.08 2.93 0.80
CA GLY A 57 8.87 3.70 0.65
C GLY A 57 7.89 2.95 -0.24
N TYR A 58 6.68 2.72 0.24
CA TYR A 58 5.64 2.02 -0.52
C TYR A 58 4.44 2.92 -0.71
N LEU A 59 4.11 3.16 -1.97
CA LEU A 59 2.95 3.92 -2.42
C LEU A 59 2.05 3.01 -3.25
N SER A 60 0.74 3.16 -3.15
CA SER A 60 -0.25 2.44 -3.95
C SER A 60 -1.50 3.30 -4.11
N ASP A 61 -2.29 3.01 -5.12
CA ASP A 61 -3.61 3.60 -5.32
C ASP A 61 -3.57 5.14 -5.25
N LEU A 62 -2.81 5.75 -6.15
CA LEU A 62 -2.79 7.21 -6.25
C LEU A 62 -4.15 7.76 -6.65
N ASN A 63 -4.89 7.02 -7.48
CA ASN A 63 -6.27 7.33 -7.88
C ASN A 63 -6.45 8.82 -8.18
N LEU A 64 -5.53 9.40 -8.96
CA LEU A 64 -5.52 10.82 -9.26
C LEU A 64 -6.76 11.18 -10.08
N SER A 65 -7.50 12.20 -9.64
CA SER A 65 -8.72 12.68 -10.28
C SER A 65 -8.79 14.21 -10.37
N GLU A 66 -8.17 14.92 -9.45
CA GLU A 66 -8.26 16.38 -9.31
C GLU A 66 -6.87 17.02 -9.21
N LYS A 67 -6.75 18.30 -9.64
CA LYS A 67 -5.48 19.05 -9.50
C LYS A 67 -4.95 19.09 -8.07
N ASN A 68 -5.84 19.10 -7.09
CA ASN A 68 -5.45 19.07 -5.69
C ASN A 68 -4.69 17.79 -5.32
N ASP A 69 -4.98 16.69 -5.99
CA ASP A 69 -4.28 15.40 -5.75
C ASP A 69 -2.79 15.49 -6.08
N LEU A 70 -2.43 16.20 -7.17
CA LEU A 70 -1.02 16.44 -7.50
C LEU A 70 -0.32 17.31 -6.45
N THR A 71 -1.01 18.28 -5.89
CA THR A 71 -0.47 19.11 -4.80
C THR A 71 -0.24 18.28 -3.54
N ARG A 72 -1.20 17.43 -3.17
CA ARG A 72 -1.07 16.50 -2.04
C ARG A 72 0.06 15.50 -2.29
N LEU A 73 0.12 14.93 -3.50
CA LEU A 73 1.20 14.00 -3.89
C LEU A 73 2.56 14.68 -3.81
N ASN A 74 2.70 15.90 -4.30
CA ASN A 74 3.96 16.64 -4.21
C ASN A 74 4.37 16.90 -2.75
N SER A 75 3.43 17.18 -1.85
CA SER A 75 3.71 17.36 -0.42
C SER A 75 4.21 16.07 0.23
N ILE A 76 3.52 14.93 -0.01
CA ILE A 76 3.94 13.66 0.58
C ILE A 76 5.29 13.18 0.01
N ILE A 77 5.58 13.49 -1.26
CA ILE A 77 6.90 13.21 -1.86
C ILE A 77 8.01 13.98 -1.14
N GLN A 78 7.79 15.24 -0.78
CA GLN A 78 8.77 16.01 0.00
C GLN A 78 9.02 15.38 1.37
N ASP A 79 7.95 14.93 2.03
CA ASP A 79 8.03 14.27 3.33
C ASP A 79 8.78 12.92 3.24
N LEU A 80 8.55 12.14 2.16
CA LEU A 80 9.25 10.89 1.91
C LEU A 80 10.74 11.11 1.60
N ASN A 81 11.07 12.10 0.77
CA ASN A 81 12.45 12.42 0.42
C ASN A 81 13.27 12.82 1.65
N ALA A 82 12.63 13.51 2.62
CA ALA A 82 13.27 13.85 3.89
C ALA A 82 13.62 12.63 4.76
N LYS A 83 13.18 11.41 4.39
CA LYS A 83 13.48 10.15 5.12
C LYS A 83 14.69 9.42 4.56
N ASN A 84 15.25 9.84 3.42
CA ASN A 84 16.42 9.21 2.77
C ASN A 84 16.20 7.70 2.55
N LEU A 85 15.12 7.35 1.86
CA LEU A 85 14.71 5.98 1.65
C LEU A 85 15.69 5.23 0.71
N ASP A 86 15.93 3.96 1.01
CA ASP A 86 16.80 3.13 0.21
C ASP A 86 16.14 2.75 -1.12
N MET A 87 14.86 2.37 -1.11
CA MET A 87 14.11 1.94 -2.30
C MET A 87 12.70 2.49 -2.26
N ILE A 88 12.11 2.72 -3.45
CA ILE A 88 10.69 3.08 -3.60
C ILE A 88 9.98 1.99 -4.37
N LEU A 89 8.83 1.56 -3.87
CA LEU A 89 7.93 0.64 -4.55
C LEU A 89 6.58 1.30 -4.80
N PHE A 90 6.04 1.11 -6.00
CA PHE A 90 4.72 1.59 -6.39
C PHE A 90 3.82 0.41 -6.75
N GLY A 91 2.68 0.31 -6.07
CA GLY A 91 1.77 -0.84 -6.13
C GLY A 91 0.62 -0.72 -7.12
N GLY A 92 0.63 0.27 -8.04
CA GLY A 92 -0.39 0.41 -9.09
C GLY A 92 -1.52 1.38 -8.76
N ASP A 93 -2.43 1.52 -9.72
CA ASP A 93 -3.58 2.45 -9.76
C ASP A 93 -3.17 3.92 -9.68
N ILE A 94 -2.62 4.42 -10.81
CA ILE A 94 -2.20 5.83 -10.92
C ILE A 94 -3.41 6.75 -11.00
N PHE A 95 -4.37 6.42 -11.86
CA PHE A 95 -5.55 7.25 -12.13
C PHE A 95 -6.84 6.60 -11.66
N ASN A 96 -7.78 7.45 -11.25
CA ASN A 96 -9.17 7.07 -11.18
C ASN A 96 -9.89 7.43 -12.49
N GLU A 97 -9.70 8.67 -12.95
CA GLU A 97 -10.15 9.18 -14.24
C GLU A 97 -9.00 9.94 -14.89
N SER A 98 -8.84 9.81 -16.21
CA SER A 98 -7.74 10.45 -16.95
C SER A 98 -8.01 11.94 -17.21
N SER A 99 -7.94 12.75 -16.18
CA SER A 99 -8.10 14.22 -16.29
C SER A 99 -6.78 15.00 -16.33
N PHE A 100 -5.64 14.30 -16.25
CA PHE A 100 -4.31 14.93 -16.22
C PHE A 100 -3.57 14.77 -17.53
N GLU A 101 -2.76 15.78 -17.88
CA GLU A 101 -1.70 15.59 -18.85
C GLU A 101 -0.63 14.66 -18.26
N ASN A 102 -0.28 13.61 -18.98
CA ASN A 102 0.66 12.57 -18.54
C ASN A 102 1.98 13.14 -18.03
N ASN A 103 2.47 14.21 -18.66
CA ASN A 103 3.71 14.89 -18.28
C ASN A 103 3.65 15.60 -16.90
N GLN A 104 2.46 15.94 -16.40
CA GLN A 104 2.32 16.55 -15.07
C GLN A 104 2.54 15.52 -13.97
N VAL A 105 1.99 14.33 -14.17
CA VAL A 105 2.12 13.23 -13.20
C VAL A 105 3.54 12.69 -13.17
N SER A 106 4.13 12.42 -14.35
CA SER A 106 5.52 11.94 -14.42
C SER A 106 6.50 12.94 -13.80
N LYS A 107 6.32 14.26 -14.02
CA LYS A 107 7.16 15.31 -13.39
C LYS A 107 7.05 15.32 -11.86
N VAL A 108 5.87 15.09 -11.30
CA VAL A 108 5.69 15.05 -9.84
C VAL A 108 6.34 13.79 -9.29
N LEU A 109 6.06 12.62 -9.85
CA LEU A 109 6.63 11.34 -9.42
C LEU A 109 8.15 11.27 -9.59
N LYS A 110 8.70 11.97 -10.60
CA LYS A 110 10.16 12.07 -10.83
C LYS A 110 10.91 12.68 -9.66
N LYS A 111 10.23 13.51 -8.84
CA LYS A 111 10.84 14.11 -7.64
C LYS A 111 11.09 13.11 -6.51
N LEU A 112 10.46 11.93 -6.53
CA LEU A 112 10.75 10.87 -5.57
C LEU A 112 12.20 10.39 -5.71
N GLN A 113 12.90 10.36 -4.59
CA GLN A 113 14.32 9.99 -4.49
C GLN A 113 14.48 8.67 -3.73
N SER A 114 15.39 7.85 -4.22
CA SER A 114 15.82 6.61 -3.55
C SER A 114 17.25 6.29 -3.95
N HIS A 115 17.95 5.52 -3.11
CA HIS A 115 19.35 5.17 -3.35
C HIS A 115 19.52 3.95 -4.26
N TYR A 116 18.58 2.98 -4.20
CA TYR A 116 18.71 1.66 -4.85
C TYR A 116 17.58 1.37 -5.83
N GLY A 117 16.92 2.41 -6.33
CA GLY A 117 15.96 2.30 -7.40
C GLY A 117 14.50 2.51 -6.99
N LYS A 118 13.70 2.71 -8.02
CA LYS A 118 12.24 2.84 -7.95
C LYS A 118 11.64 1.77 -8.84
N PHE A 119 10.77 0.93 -8.29
CA PHE A 119 10.12 -0.16 -9.01
C PHE A 119 8.61 -0.05 -8.88
N ALA A 120 7.90 -0.50 -9.90
CA ALA A 120 6.45 -0.42 -9.95
C ALA A 120 5.84 -1.68 -10.56
N VAL A 121 4.60 -1.95 -10.17
CA VAL A 121 3.67 -2.80 -10.91
C VAL A 121 2.45 -1.99 -11.29
N LEU A 122 1.72 -2.41 -12.30
CA LEU A 122 0.45 -1.82 -12.68
C LEU A 122 -0.70 -2.40 -11.85
N GLY A 123 -1.67 -1.55 -11.53
CA GLY A 123 -2.93 -1.96 -10.94
C GLY A 123 -3.97 -2.37 -11.98
N ASP A 124 -5.13 -2.79 -11.52
CA ASP A 124 -6.21 -3.23 -12.41
C ASP A 124 -6.81 -2.09 -13.24
N LYS A 125 -6.83 -0.87 -12.70
CA LYS A 125 -7.27 0.31 -13.48
C LYS A 125 -6.25 0.73 -14.53
N ASP A 126 -4.95 0.59 -14.23
CA ASP A 126 -3.88 0.92 -15.15
C ASP A 126 -3.91 0.01 -16.40
N GLN A 127 -4.51 -1.18 -16.31
CA GLN A 127 -4.63 -2.11 -17.44
C GLN A 127 -5.51 -1.56 -18.58
N ASN A 128 -6.38 -0.58 -18.31
CA ASN A 128 -7.20 0.06 -19.34
C ASN A 128 -6.34 0.84 -20.36
N ASP A 129 -5.19 1.37 -19.92
CA ASP A 129 -4.18 2.02 -20.76
C ASP A 129 -2.78 1.76 -20.17
N SER A 130 -2.37 0.49 -20.20
CA SER A 130 -1.14 0.02 -19.58
C SER A 130 0.10 0.68 -20.19
N SER A 131 0.07 0.96 -21.49
CA SER A 131 1.18 1.63 -22.20
C SER A 131 1.40 3.05 -21.70
N THR A 132 0.34 3.83 -21.56
CA THR A 132 0.43 5.20 -21.02
C THR A 132 0.87 5.20 -19.57
N CYS A 133 0.31 4.31 -18.72
CA CYS A 133 0.68 4.21 -17.32
C CYS A 133 2.16 3.79 -17.15
N SER A 134 2.62 2.81 -17.93
CA SER A 134 4.03 2.39 -17.94
C SER A 134 4.96 3.52 -18.39
N ASN A 135 4.59 4.28 -19.41
CA ASN A 135 5.38 5.42 -19.89
C ASN A 135 5.51 6.53 -18.81
N ILE A 136 4.41 6.87 -18.13
CA ILE A 136 4.42 7.85 -17.03
C ILE A 136 5.39 7.41 -15.92
N LEU A 137 5.34 6.15 -15.51
CA LEU A 137 6.21 5.61 -14.48
C LEU A 137 7.67 5.58 -14.93
N THR A 138 7.93 5.16 -16.17
CA THR A 138 9.28 5.11 -16.76
C THR A 138 9.89 6.51 -16.85
N GLU A 139 9.14 7.51 -17.34
CA GLU A 139 9.58 8.90 -17.37
C GLU A 139 9.84 9.47 -15.96
N ALA A 140 9.10 8.97 -14.97
CA ALA A 140 9.32 9.31 -13.56
C ALA A 140 10.53 8.57 -12.96
N GLY A 141 11.17 7.66 -13.71
CA GLY A 141 12.35 6.91 -13.31
C GLY A 141 12.05 5.63 -12.53
N PHE A 142 10.84 5.09 -12.67
CA PHE A 142 10.50 3.74 -12.18
C PHE A 142 10.84 2.70 -13.24
N GLU A 143 11.30 1.55 -12.80
CA GLU A 143 11.29 0.32 -13.59
C GLU A 143 9.95 -0.38 -13.36
N VAL A 144 9.16 -0.54 -14.43
CA VAL A 144 7.86 -1.22 -14.37
C VAL A 144 8.09 -2.70 -14.59
N LEU A 145 7.67 -3.53 -13.64
CA LEU A 145 7.85 -4.98 -13.66
C LEU A 145 6.60 -5.66 -14.20
N HIS A 146 6.74 -6.32 -15.35
CA HIS A 146 5.66 -7.04 -16.03
C HIS A 146 5.86 -8.55 -15.88
N ASN A 147 5.57 -9.12 -14.71
CA ASN A 147 5.89 -10.50 -14.33
C ASN A 147 7.40 -10.77 -14.42
N GLU A 148 8.17 -10.01 -13.68
CA GLU A 148 9.61 -10.03 -13.74
C GLU A 148 10.23 -10.09 -12.34
N VAL A 149 11.44 -10.66 -12.28
CA VAL A 149 12.27 -10.71 -11.07
C VAL A 149 13.45 -9.74 -11.22
N ARG A 150 13.70 -8.98 -10.17
CA ARG A 150 14.89 -8.11 -10.08
C ARG A 150 15.71 -8.44 -8.86
N ASN A 151 17.01 -8.58 -9.06
CA ASN A 151 17.96 -8.67 -7.97
C ASN A 151 18.29 -7.26 -7.47
N ILE A 152 18.02 -7.01 -6.22
CA ILE A 152 18.37 -5.77 -5.54
C ILE A 152 19.66 -6.01 -4.77
N TYR A 153 20.71 -5.35 -5.22
CA TYR A 153 22.04 -5.43 -4.62
C TYR A 153 22.22 -4.35 -3.56
N TYR A 154 22.62 -4.76 -2.38
CA TYR A 154 22.96 -3.83 -1.30
C TYR A 154 24.25 -4.29 -0.64
N LYS A 155 25.33 -3.56 -0.88
CA LYS A 155 26.69 -3.98 -0.51
C LYS A 155 27.03 -5.36 -1.12
N GLU A 156 27.27 -6.37 -0.28
CA GLU A 156 27.63 -7.72 -0.71
C GLU A 156 26.43 -8.68 -0.75
N ASP A 157 25.28 -8.23 -0.30
CA ASP A 157 24.07 -9.05 -0.19
C ASP A 157 23.05 -8.72 -1.30
N ILE A 158 22.16 -9.68 -1.56
CA ILE A 158 21.11 -9.60 -2.58
C ILE A 158 19.79 -10.03 -1.98
N ILE A 159 18.72 -9.29 -2.30
CA ILE A 159 17.33 -9.74 -2.17
C ILE A 159 16.68 -9.77 -3.55
N GLN A 160 15.57 -10.50 -3.69
CA GLN A 160 14.83 -10.56 -4.94
C GLN A 160 13.50 -9.83 -4.81
N LEU A 161 13.25 -8.90 -5.72
CA LEU A 161 11.96 -8.24 -5.90
C LEU A 161 11.23 -8.91 -7.06
N ILE A 162 10.02 -9.37 -6.82
CA ILE A 162 9.17 -10.05 -7.80
C ILE A 162 7.99 -9.11 -8.07
N GLY A 163 7.91 -8.54 -9.25
CA GLY A 163 6.77 -7.77 -9.71
C GLY A 163 5.78 -8.67 -10.43
N LEU A 164 4.55 -8.74 -9.93
CA LEU A 164 3.51 -9.59 -10.51
C LEU A 164 2.34 -8.73 -10.99
N GLU A 165 1.92 -8.99 -12.21
CA GLU A 165 0.65 -8.47 -12.73
C GLU A 165 -0.53 -9.30 -12.19
N ASN A 166 -1.73 -8.73 -12.29
CA ASN A 166 -2.97 -9.33 -11.78
C ASN A 166 -3.48 -10.51 -12.64
N THR A 167 -2.57 -11.33 -13.17
CA THR A 167 -2.95 -12.37 -14.10
C THR A 167 -2.21 -13.68 -13.86
N GLY A 168 -2.96 -14.74 -13.63
CA GLY A 168 -2.54 -16.10 -13.86
C GLY A 168 -1.61 -16.72 -12.84
N ASP A 169 -1.02 -17.84 -13.24
CA ASP A 169 -0.10 -18.66 -12.47
C ASP A 169 1.26 -17.97 -12.38
N CYS A 170 1.68 -17.63 -11.17
CA CYS A 170 3.00 -17.07 -10.88
C CYS A 170 4.08 -18.14 -10.65
N SER A 171 3.75 -19.44 -10.71
CA SER A 171 4.65 -20.54 -10.38
C SER A 171 5.88 -20.57 -11.28
N GLY A 172 5.70 -20.32 -12.57
CA GLY A 172 6.80 -20.24 -13.55
C GLY A 172 7.82 -19.17 -13.15
N LEU A 173 7.34 -17.96 -12.89
CA LEU A 173 8.23 -16.85 -12.50
C LEU A 173 8.91 -17.09 -11.15
N ILE A 174 8.19 -17.66 -10.18
CA ILE A 174 8.77 -17.97 -8.86
C ILE A 174 9.84 -19.07 -8.99
N SER A 175 9.67 -20.02 -9.90
CA SER A 175 10.67 -21.06 -10.14
C SER A 175 12.01 -20.52 -10.67
N GLU A 176 12.01 -19.34 -11.29
CA GLU A 176 13.24 -18.65 -11.74
C GLU A 176 13.98 -17.96 -10.58
N THR A 177 13.36 -17.86 -9.40
CA THR A 177 13.99 -17.25 -8.25
C THR A 177 14.93 -18.21 -7.52
N ASN A 178 15.93 -17.63 -6.85
CA ASN A 178 16.80 -18.44 -5.97
C ASN A 178 16.04 -18.79 -4.68
N GLU A 179 15.88 -20.07 -4.39
CA GLU A 179 15.14 -20.55 -3.21
C GLU A 179 15.68 -20.00 -1.88
N LYS A 180 16.98 -19.74 -1.79
CA LYS A 180 17.65 -19.25 -0.57
C LYS A 180 17.59 -17.74 -0.41
N SER A 181 17.18 -17.00 -1.44
CA SER A 181 17.10 -15.54 -1.39
C SER A 181 15.91 -15.07 -0.57
N TYR A 182 16.09 -13.96 0.14
CA TYR A 182 14.96 -13.20 0.69
C TYR A 182 14.17 -12.57 -0.48
N LYS A 183 12.86 -12.75 -0.47
CA LYS A 183 12.00 -12.34 -1.58
C LYS A 183 10.90 -11.40 -1.11
N ILE A 184 10.69 -10.35 -1.90
CA ILE A 184 9.56 -9.43 -1.76
C ILE A 184 8.73 -9.54 -3.03
N ALA A 185 7.44 -9.86 -2.89
CA ALA A 185 6.47 -9.82 -3.98
C ALA A 185 5.73 -8.48 -3.94
N LEU A 186 5.71 -7.79 -5.07
CA LEU A 186 4.93 -6.58 -5.31
C LEU A 186 3.80 -6.95 -6.26
N ILE A 187 2.57 -6.92 -5.78
CA ILE A 187 1.37 -7.25 -6.55
C ILE A 187 0.20 -6.40 -6.07
N HIS A 188 -0.53 -5.79 -7.01
CA HIS A 188 -1.58 -4.84 -6.67
C HIS A 188 -2.68 -5.47 -5.81
N GLN A 189 -3.22 -6.62 -6.22
CA GLN A 189 -4.38 -7.28 -5.60
C GLN A 189 -3.96 -8.23 -4.46
N PRO A 190 -4.50 -8.08 -3.23
CA PRO A 190 -4.02 -8.80 -2.06
C PRO A 190 -4.44 -10.28 -2.00
N ASP A 191 -5.55 -10.68 -2.65
CA ASP A 191 -6.07 -12.05 -2.56
C ASP A 191 -5.15 -13.11 -3.19
N TYR A 192 -4.18 -12.70 -4.03
CA TYR A 192 -3.09 -13.57 -4.47
C TYR A 192 -2.20 -14.07 -3.32
N PHE A 193 -2.32 -13.49 -2.14
CA PHE A 193 -1.60 -13.94 -0.96
C PHE A 193 -1.84 -15.43 -0.62
N LYS A 194 -3.03 -15.93 -0.94
CA LYS A 194 -3.33 -17.36 -0.75
C LYS A 194 -2.38 -18.25 -1.56
N GLU A 195 -2.01 -17.82 -2.77
CA GLU A 195 -1.09 -18.50 -3.65
C GLU A 195 0.36 -18.22 -3.28
N ILE A 196 0.73 -16.94 -3.16
CA ILE A 196 2.07 -16.48 -2.79
C ILE A 196 2.57 -17.12 -1.50
N SER A 197 1.69 -17.31 -0.51
CA SER A 197 2.04 -17.94 0.77
C SER A 197 2.41 -19.43 0.70
N GLN A 198 2.26 -20.07 -0.45
CA GLN A 198 2.69 -21.45 -0.68
C GLN A 198 4.17 -21.54 -1.08
N TYR A 199 4.77 -20.42 -1.47
CA TYR A 199 6.16 -20.32 -1.88
C TYR A 199 7.04 -19.70 -0.79
N SER A 200 8.35 -19.81 -0.96
CA SER A 200 9.34 -19.21 -0.02
C SER A 200 9.51 -17.71 -0.29
N ILE A 201 8.43 -16.93 -0.14
CA ILE A 201 8.40 -15.47 -0.25
C ILE A 201 8.14 -14.91 1.15
N GLN A 202 8.95 -13.96 1.62
CA GLN A 202 8.88 -13.46 2.98
C GLN A 202 7.89 -12.30 3.13
N LEU A 203 7.77 -11.45 2.09
CA LEU A 203 6.93 -10.27 2.15
C LEU A 203 6.14 -10.11 0.86
N GLN A 204 4.83 -9.89 0.96
CA GLN A 204 3.97 -9.41 -0.12
C GLN A 204 3.49 -8.01 0.21
N LEU A 205 3.58 -7.10 -0.75
CA LEU A 205 3.05 -5.74 -0.68
C LEU A 205 1.92 -5.59 -1.68
N SER A 206 0.77 -5.13 -1.21
CA SER A 206 -0.45 -4.96 -2.01
C SER A 206 -1.20 -3.68 -1.63
N GLY A 207 -2.07 -3.22 -2.53
CA GLY A 207 -2.99 -2.11 -2.35
C GLY A 207 -4.42 -2.53 -2.66
N HIS A 208 -5.04 -1.88 -3.64
CA HIS A 208 -6.33 -2.22 -4.27
C HIS A 208 -7.56 -1.99 -3.41
N THR A 209 -7.55 -2.42 -2.15
CA THR A 209 -8.74 -2.49 -1.30
C THR A 209 -9.14 -1.17 -0.66
N LEU A 210 -8.26 -0.19 -0.67
CA LEU A 210 -8.43 1.11 -0.02
C LEU A 210 -8.82 1.00 1.47
N GLY A 211 -8.37 -0.10 2.11
CA GLY A 211 -8.67 -0.44 3.49
C GLY A 211 -10.14 -0.79 3.76
N GLY A 212 -10.93 -1.09 2.70
CA GLY A 212 -12.34 -1.41 2.79
C GLY A 212 -13.22 -0.22 3.16
N TYR A 213 -12.81 0.99 2.80
CA TYR A 213 -13.48 2.30 3.02
C TYR A 213 -13.97 2.55 4.44
N TYR A 214 -14.77 1.65 5.02
CA TYR A 214 -15.33 1.72 6.36
C TYR A 214 -14.70 0.65 7.23
N GLN A 215 -13.93 1.07 8.23
CA GLN A 215 -13.39 0.15 9.22
C GLN A 215 -14.21 0.16 10.50
N ILE A 216 -14.63 -0.99 10.95
CA ILE A 216 -15.23 -1.16 12.27
C ILE A 216 -14.18 -1.70 13.23
N PRO A 217 -13.98 -1.06 14.40
CA PRO A 217 -13.08 -1.60 15.42
C PRO A 217 -13.41 -3.05 15.72
N PHE A 218 -12.37 -3.91 15.77
CA PHE A 218 -12.43 -5.35 16.01
C PHE A 218 -13.02 -6.22 14.89
N ILE A 219 -13.65 -5.62 13.87
CA ILE A 219 -14.23 -6.34 12.72
C ILE A 219 -13.35 -6.16 11.48
N GLY A 220 -12.84 -4.95 11.26
CA GLY A 220 -12.03 -4.60 10.09
C GLY A 220 -12.81 -3.84 9.02
N GLY A 221 -12.31 -3.86 7.80
CA GLY A 221 -12.94 -3.21 6.64
C GLY A 221 -14.19 -3.96 6.19
N ILE A 222 -15.25 -3.21 5.84
CA ILE A 222 -16.55 -3.79 5.50
C ILE A 222 -16.71 -3.92 3.99
N GLU A 223 -16.28 -2.90 3.26
CA GLU A 223 -16.40 -2.90 1.81
C GLU A 223 -15.28 -3.72 1.18
N THR A 224 -15.65 -4.67 0.34
CA THR A 224 -14.71 -5.57 -0.31
C THR A 224 -14.79 -5.42 -1.82
N LYS A 225 -13.63 -5.46 -2.47
CA LYS A 225 -13.50 -5.50 -3.93
C LYS A 225 -13.20 -6.91 -4.42
N ASP A 226 -13.42 -7.16 -5.69
CA ASP A 226 -12.95 -8.42 -6.29
C ASP A 226 -11.43 -8.53 -6.12
N LYS A 227 -10.90 -9.73 -5.83
CA LYS A 227 -9.47 -9.95 -5.49
C LYS A 227 -8.95 -9.22 -4.24
N GLY A 228 -9.86 -8.67 -3.42
CA GLY A 228 -9.61 -8.06 -2.11
C GLY A 228 -10.66 -8.47 -1.07
N LYS A 229 -11.35 -9.60 -1.29
CA LYS A 229 -12.44 -10.08 -0.41
C LYS A 229 -11.91 -10.78 0.84
N ASN A 230 -10.80 -11.50 0.69
CA ASN A 230 -10.24 -12.31 1.78
C ASN A 230 -9.27 -11.50 2.65
N TYR A 231 -8.61 -10.52 2.05
CA TYR A 231 -7.61 -9.68 2.71
C TYR A 231 -7.91 -8.22 2.38
N VAL A 232 -8.52 -7.52 3.33
CA VAL A 232 -9.06 -6.17 3.08
C VAL A 232 -8.11 -5.07 3.53
N ASN A 233 -7.41 -5.25 4.65
CA ASN A 233 -6.52 -4.24 5.20
C ASN A 233 -5.47 -4.82 6.14
N GLY A 234 -4.44 -4.04 6.43
CA GLY A 234 -3.48 -4.30 7.49
C GLY A 234 -2.45 -5.38 7.14
N LYS A 235 -2.06 -6.14 8.16
CA LYS A 235 -0.99 -7.13 8.08
C LYS A 235 -1.54 -8.53 8.34
N HIS A 236 -1.26 -9.45 7.43
CA HIS A 236 -1.63 -10.86 7.53
C HIS A 236 -0.39 -11.74 7.41
N THR A 237 -0.34 -12.82 8.17
CA THR A 237 0.77 -13.78 8.09
C THR A 237 0.22 -15.18 7.89
N LYS A 238 0.77 -15.88 6.91
CA LYS A 238 0.45 -17.27 6.62
C LYS A 238 1.71 -18.00 6.20
N ASN A 239 1.95 -19.18 6.76
CA ASN A 239 3.20 -19.90 6.62
C ASN A 239 4.39 -19.00 7.03
N LYS A 240 5.31 -18.71 6.12
CA LYS A 240 6.45 -17.80 6.35
C LYS A 240 6.32 -16.48 5.58
N THR A 241 5.17 -16.22 4.98
CA THR A 241 4.91 -15.02 4.19
C THR A 241 4.07 -14.05 5.02
N THR A 242 4.45 -12.78 4.99
CA THR A 242 3.66 -11.69 5.53
C THR A 242 3.15 -10.82 4.39
N LEU A 243 1.86 -10.55 4.37
CA LEU A 243 1.20 -9.59 3.49
C LEU A 243 1.04 -8.27 4.25
N LEU A 244 1.41 -7.16 3.61
CA LEU A 244 1.02 -5.81 4.00
C LEU A 244 0.12 -5.22 2.93
N ILE A 245 -1.05 -4.74 3.34
CA ILE A 245 -2.00 -4.06 2.45
C ILE A 245 -1.99 -2.58 2.80
N SER A 246 -1.68 -1.75 1.81
CA SER A 246 -1.80 -0.30 1.93
C SER A 246 -3.26 0.13 1.77
N ASN A 247 -3.67 1.13 2.56
CA ASN A 247 -4.98 1.77 2.36
C ASN A 247 -4.97 2.70 1.12
N GLY A 248 -3.83 2.90 0.47
CA GLY A 248 -3.69 3.74 -0.71
C GLY A 248 -3.65 5.24 -0.41
N PHE A 249 -3.10 5.99 -1.37
CA PHE A 249 -2.93 7.44 -1.26
C PHE A 249 -4.24 8.21 -1.39
N ASN A 250 -5.17 7.75 -2.23
CA ASN A 250 -6.43 8.45 -2.47
C ASN A 250 -7.61 7.46 -2.59
N LYS A 251 -8.82 8.00 -2.52
CA LYS A 251 -10.07 7.27 -2.77
C LYS A 251 -10.37 7.21 -4.26
N GLU A 252 -11.23 6.30 -4.69
CA GLU A 252 -11.58 6.14 -6.09
C GLU A 252 -12.54 7.21 -6.62
N SER A 253 -13.36 7.80 -5.74
CA SER A 253 -14.33 8.82 -6.13
C SER A 253 -14.48 9.86 -5.03
N SER A 254 -14.82 11.09 -5.43
CA SER A 254 -15.17 12.15 -4.49
C SER A 254 -16.37 11.80 -3.62
N GLU A 255 -17.27 10.94 -4.12
CA GLU A 255 -18.44 10.44 -3.40
C GLU A 255 -18.12 9.38 -2.36
N ASN A 256 -16.98 8.67 -2.52
CA ASN A 256 -16.56 7.64 -1.60
C ASN A 256 -16.00 8.27 -0.31
N HIS A 257 -16.65 7.99 0.79
CA HIS A 257 -16.22 8.43 2.11
C HIS A 257 -15.44 7.31 2.80
N ARG A 258 -14.31 7.66 3.40
CA ARG A 258 -13.58 6.76 4.28
C ARG A 258 -14.00 7.00 5.73
N PHE A 259 -14.20 5.94 6.48
CA PHE A 259 -14.49 6.02 7.91
C PHE A 259 -13.54 5.10 8.67
N LEU A 260 -12.77 5.68 9.58
CA LEU A 260 -11.70 5.01 10.33
C LEU A 260 -10.59 4.41 9.45
N THR A 261 -10.59 4.72 8.14
CA THR A 261 -9.54 4.38 7.18
C THR A 261 -8.94 5.69 6.69
N ARG A 262 -7.61 5.82 6.74
CA ARG A 262 -6.91 7.04 6.29
C ARG A 262 -6.15 6.77 5.00
N ASP A 263 -6.01 7.85 4.21
CA ASP A 263 -5.04 7.86 3.12
C ASP A 263 -3.65 7.63 3.70
N GLU A 264 -2.88 6.74 3.11
CA GLU A 264 -1.55 6.42 3.61
C GLU A 264 -0.52 6.12 2.53
N VAL A 265 0.71 6.38 2.90
CA VAL A 265 1.90 5.79 2.29
C VAL A 265 2.70 5.08 3.38
N ASN A 266 3.41 4.04 3.02
CA ASN A 266 4.07 3.20 4.00
C ASN A 266 5.59 3.37 3.93
N ILE A 267 6.24 3.48 5.09
CA ILE A 267 7.69 3.29 5.21
C ILE A 267 7.92 1.97 5.91
N ILE A 268 8.56 1.07 5.19
CA ILE A 268 8.86 -0.29 5.63
C ILE A 268 10.33 -0.36 5.99
N THR A 269 10.62 -0.86 7.19
CA THR A 269 12.00 -1.13 7.60
C THR A 269 12.19 -2.64 7.71
N LEU A 270 13.15 -3.17 6.96
CA LEU A 270 13.55 -4.57 7.06
C LEU A 270 14.49 -4.75 8.24
N LYS A 271 14.26 -5.76 9.06
CA LYS A 271 15.11 -6.13 10.20
C LYS A 271 15.41 -7.62 10.23
N ARG A 272 16.59 -7.93 10.72
CA ARG A 272 17.01 -9.29 10.98
C ARG A 272 16.94 -9.64 12.46
#